data_04ad3d4f654c40a1582f59658b8727f1
#
_entry.id   04ad3d4f654c40a1582f59658b8727f1
#
_cell.length_a   1.000
_cell.length_b   1.000
_cell.length_c   1.000
_cell.angle_alpha   90.00
_cell.angle_beta   90.00
_cell.angle_gamma   90.00
#
_symmetry.space_group_name_H-M   'P 1'
#
loop_
_entity.id
_entity.type
_entity.pdbx_description
1 polymer ?
#
loop_
_entity_poly.entity_id
_entity_poly.type
_entity_poly.pdbx_seq_one_letter_code
_entity_poly.pdbx_strand_id
1 'polypeptide(L)'
;MKALRLRVGIGMFCAVFMCAQVSGQSSSLQKGEKLKSFRWPDGKKAAVSLSFDDARLSQVDNGLALFRKEGVKVTFFVQPSGVEKRLAGWKQAVADGHEVGNHSLTHPCTGNYEFSRHNALENYDLAMMARQLDEANKEIYKQLGVKPRTFAYPCGQKFVGRGTEVRSYVPLVANRFLAGRGYLDESANDPLVCDLAQAMGTGFDDLDFLQMKKIVDDAVQEGRWVIFVGHEIGERGYQTTDTQALEALCEYLKNPATGVWLSTVEEIASYIQKQREDTNPPASKK
;
A
#
# COMPACT_ATOMS: atom_id res chain seq x y z
N MET A 1 22.84 -29.05 82.44
CA MET A 1 22.77 -28.04 81.35
C MET A 1 21.35 -27.90 80.87
N LYS A 2 20.72 -26.75 81.13
CA LYS A 2 19.24 -26.52 80.97
C LYS A 2 18.90 -26.14 79.54
N ALA A 3 18.01 -26.84 78.89
CA ALA A 3 17.46 -26.50 77.59
C ALA A 3 16.31 -25.47 77.71
N LEU A 4 16.47 -24.33 77.07
CA LEU A 4 15.49 -23.26 77.04
C LEU A 4 14.55 -23.50 75.86
N ARG A 5 13.26 -23.71 76.14
CA ARG A 5 12.20 -23.85 75.12
C ARG A 5 11.63 -22.46 74.84
N LEU A 6 11.81 -22.00 73.64
CA LEU A 6 11.19 -20.77 73.09
C LEU A 6 9.83 -21.15 72.52
N ARG A 7 8.74 -20.60 73.05
CA ARG A 7 7.39 -20.69 72.51
C ARG A 7 7.19 -19.54 71.51
N VAL A 8 7.00 -19.87 70.25
CA VAL A 8 6.58 -18.90 69.20
C VAL A 8 5.05 -18.92 69.15
N GLY A 9 4.42 -17.79 69.51
CA GLY A 9 2.98 -17.59 69.36
C GLY A 9 2.65 -17.21 67.93
N ILE A 10 1.78 -17.98 67.30
CA ILE A 10 1.23 -17.70 65.96
C ILE A 10 0.05 -16.73 66.15
N GLY A 11 0.27 -15.46 65.82
CA GLY A 11 -0.79 -14.46 65.68
C GLY A 11 -1.42 -14.56 64.28
N MET A 12 -2.67 -14.97 64.23
CA MET A 12 -3.45 -15.07 63.04
C MET A 12 -4.00 -13.66 62.67
N PHE A 13 -3.37 -12.99 61.72
CA PHE A 13 -3.88 -11.74 61.14
C PHE A 13 -4.91 -12.13 60.06
N CYS A 14 -6.20 -11.94 60.34
CA CYS A 14 -7.24 -11.95 59.33
C CYS A 14 -7.14 -10.67 58.49
N ALA A 15 -6.55 -10.78 57.32
CA ALA A 15 -6.65 -9.74 56.30
C ALA A 15 -8.00 -9.86 55.58
N VAL A 16 -8.89 -8.93 55.84
CA VAL A 16 -10.16 -8.80 55.11
C VAL A 16 -9.82 -8.24 53.74
N PHE A 17 -9.81 -9.08 52.71
CA PHE A 17 -9.75 -8.65 51.31
C PHE A 17 -11.13 -8.08 50.94
N MET A 18 -11.20 -6.74 50.88
CA MET A 18 -12.31 -6.03 50.21
C MET A 18 -12.14 -6.27 48.71
N CYS A 19 -12.89 -7.20 48.13
CA CYS A 19 -13.10 -7.29 46.69
C CYS A 19 -13.89 -6.08 46.23
N ALA A 20 -13.22 -5.10 45.66
CA ALA A 20 -13.86 -4.05 44.84
C ALA A 20 -14.43 -4.76 43.61
N GLN A 21 -15.74 -4.86 43.51
CA GLN A 21 -16.42 -5.24 42.27
C GLN A 21 -16.26 -4.13 41.28
N VAL A 22 -15.31 -4.30 40.34
CA VAL A 22 -15.27 -3.54 39.11
C VAL A 22 -16.44 -3.98 38.27
N SER A 23 -17.54 -3.21 38.31
CA SER A 23 -18.65 -3.36 37.38
C SER A 23 -18.11 -3.03 35.97
N GLY A 24 -17.71 -4.08 35.25
CA GLY A 24 -17.43 -4.02 33.85
C GLY A 24 -18.72 -3.60 33.12
N GLN A 25 -18.77 -2.34 32.69
CA GLN A 25 -19.70 -1.93 31.64
C GLN A 25 -19.29 -2.70 30.37
N SER A 26 -19.94 -3.86 30.19
CA SER A 26 -20.03 -4.49 28.89
C SER A 26 -20.71 -3.49 27.98
N SER A 27 -19.92 -2.81 27.12
CA SER A 27 -20.46 -2.09 25.98
C SER A 27 -21.15 -3.13 25.10
N SER A 28 -22.47 -3.21 25.23
CA SER A 28 -23.32 -3.93 24.29
C SER A 28 -23.05 -3.33 22.91
N LEU A 29 -22.31 -4.05 22.07
CA LEU A 29 -22.29 -3.82 20.62
C LEU A 29 -23.75 -3.77 20.20
N GLN A 30 -24.21 -2.60 19.77
CA GLN A 30 -25.57 -2.41 19.29
C GLN A 30 -25.80 -3.39 18.14
N LYS A 31 -26.60 -4.41 18.40
CA LYS A 31 -27.11 -5.35 17.44
C LYS A 31 -28.01 -4.57 16.48
N GLY A 32 -27.49 -4.23 15.27
CA GLY A 32 -28.37 -3.68 14.26
C GLY A 32 -27.80 -2.66 13.26
N GLU A 33 -26.53 -2.28 13.31
CA GLU A 33 -25.95 -1.56 12.18
C GLU A 33 -25.73 -2.57 11.05
N LYS A 34 -26.59 -2.47 10.00
CA LYS A 34 -26.43 -3.19 8.75
C LYS A 34 -25.04 -2.81 8.24
N LEU A 35 -24.07 -3.74 8.25
CA LEU A 35 -22.76 -3.54 7.66
C LEU A 35 -22.97 -2.90 6.29
N LYS A 36 -22.50 -1.66 6.11
CA LYS A 36 -22.64 -0.94 4.86
C LYS A 36 -21.92 -1.76 3.80
N SER A 37 -22.63 -2.25 2.80
CA SER A 37 -22.04 -3.02 1.72
C SER A 37 -21.37 -2.07 0.74
N PHE A 38 -20.07 -2.22 0.51
CA PHE A 38 -19.37 -1.54 -0.57
C PHE A 38 -19.83 -2.11 -1.92
N ARG A 39 -19.94 -1.23 -2.93
CA ARG A 39 -20.30 -1.65 -4.29
C ARG A 39 -19.26 -1.13 -5.27
N TRP A 40 -18.64 -2.04 -5.98
CA TRP A 40 -17.80 -1.71 -7.13
C TRP A 40 -18.65 -1.19 -8.29
N PRO A 41 -18.09 -0.38 -9.22
CA PRO A 41 -18.84 0.16 -10.35
C PRO A 41 -19.35 -0.95 -11.27
N ASP A 42 -20.44 -0.71 -11.99
CA ASP A 42 -20.99 -1.58 -13.04
C ASP A 42 -21.23 -3.04 -12.61
N GLY A 43 -21.53 -3.26 -11.32
CA GLY A 43 -21.78 -4.60 -10.79
C GLY A 43 -20.53 -5.47 -10.67
N LYS A 44 -19.34 -4.88 -10.76
CA LYS A 44 -18.08 -5.58 -10.52
C LYS A 44 -18.01 -6.15 -9.10
N LYS A 45 -17.22 -7.19 -8.92
CA LYS A 45 -17.07 -7.91 -7.65
C LYS A 45 -15.80 -7.52 -6.88
N ALA A 46 -14.75 -7.15 -7.59
CA ALA A 46 -13.46 -6.75 -7.03
C ALA A 46 -12.79 -5.71 -7.92
N ALA A 47 -11.72 -5.10 -7.43
CA ALA A 47 -10.86 -4.23 -8.23
C ALA A 47 -9.42 -4.74 -8.25
N VAL A 48 -8.71 -4.49 -9.34
CA VAL A 48 -7.29 -4.80 -9.51
C VAL A 48 -6.57 -3.61 -10.13
N SER A 49 -5.43 -3.26 -9.57
CA SER A 49 -4.45 -2.35 -10.16
C SER A 49 -3.14 -3.08 -10.42
N LEU A 50 -2.58 -2.90 -11.61
CA LEU A 50 -1.21 -3.31 -11.91
C LEU A 50 -0.30 -2.11 -11.68
N SER A 51 0.72 -2.24 -10.83
CA SER A 51 1.67 -1.16 -10.56
C SER A 51 3.11 -1.63 -10.67
N PHE A 52 3.99 -0.73 -11.12
CA PHE A 52 5.41 -0.99 -11.32
C PHE A 52 6.25 0.11 -10.70
N ASP A 53 7.32 -0.26 -9.99
CA ASP A 53 8.17 0.65 -9.23
C ASP A 53 9.48 0.98 -9.93
N ASP A 54 10.17 2.03 -9.46
CA ASP A 54 11.54 2.41 -9.79
C ASP A 54 11.78 3.07 -11.15
N ALA A 55 10.80 3.22 -12.01
CA ALA A 55 11.01 3.68 -13.39
C ALA A 55 12.08 2.84 -14.13
N ARG A 56 11.99 1.51 -14.02
CA ARG A 56 12.91 0.58 -14.68
C ARG A 56 12.81 0.69 -16.21
N LEU A 57 13.93 0.46 -16.92
CA LEU A 57 13.97 0.64 -18.36
C LEU A 57 13.01 -0.29 -19.11
N SER A 58 12.87 -1.53 -18.65
CA SER A 58 11.98 -2.52 -19.28
C SER A 58 10.50 -2.15 -19.20
N GLN A 59 10.09 -1.32 -18.23
CA GLN A 59 8.72 -0.82 -18.14
C GLN A 59 8.35 0.02 -19.39
N VAL A 60 9.30 0.80 -19.88
CA VAL A 60 9.14 1.59 -21.12
C VAL A 60 9.46 0.74 -22.35
N ASP A 61 10.61 0.06 -22.36
CA ASP A 61 11.14 -0.62 -23.53
C ASP A 61 10.29 -1.87 -23.91
N ASN A 62 9.75 -2.59 -22.94
CA ASN A 62 8.91 -3.79 -23.13
C ASN A 62 7.44 -3.55 -22.74
N GLY A 63 7.22 -2.94 -21.56
CA GLY A 63 5.89 -2.86 -20.96
C GLY A 63 4.90 -2.02 -21.74
N LEU A 64 5.29 -0.84 -22.26
CA LEU A 64 4.34 0.02 -22.97
C LEU A 64 3.76 -0.63 -24.23
N ALA A 65 4.56 -1.43 -24.95
CA ALA A 65 4.07 -2.14 -26.13
C ALA A 65 3.03 -3.21 -25.72
N LEU A 66 3.29 -3.95 -24.65
CA LEU A 66 2.39 -4.94 -24.08
C LEU A 66 1.07 -4.28 -23.62
N PHE A 67 1.13 -3.24 -22.79
CA PHE A 67 -0.07 -2.60 -22.27
C PHE A 67 -0.92 -1.94 -23.36
N ARG A 68 -0.28 -1.41 -24.40
CA ARG A 68 -0.99 -0.89 -25.58
C ARG A 68 -1.67 -2.01 -26.36
N LYS A 69 -0.98 -3.13 -26.61
CA LYS A 69 -1.55 -4.33 -27.25
C LYS A 69 -2.77 -4.83 -26.48
N GLU A 70 -2.65 -4.90 -25.17
CA GLU A 70 -3.71 -5.39 -24.29
C GLU A 70 -4.81 -4.35 -24.00
N GLY A 71 -4.60 -3.07 -24.33
CA GLY A 71 -5.55 -1.99 -24.04
C GLY A 71 -5.70 -1.72 -22.54
N VAL A 72 -4.66 -2.01 -21.74
CA VAL A 72 -4.66 -1.91 -20.28
C VAL A 72 -3.94 -0.63 -19.84
N LYS A 73 -4.46 0.02 -18.79
CA LYS A 73 -3.78 1.11 -18.09
C LYS A 73 -3.22 0.62 -16.77
N VAL A 74 -2.00 1.04 -16.46
CA VAL A 74 -1.28 0.66 -15.24
C VAL A 74 -0.77 1.90 -14.52
N THR A 75 -0.29 1.73 -13.29
CA THR A 75 0.34 2.77 -12.49
C THR A 75 1.85 2.54 -12.45
N PHE A 76 2.61 3.57 -12.78
CA PHE A 76 4.07 3.58 -12.63
C PHE A 76 4.45 4.49 -11.47
N PHE A 77 5.04 3.95 -10.42
CA PHE A 77 5.63 4.73 -9.34
C PHE A 77 7.09 5.02 -9.65
N VAL A 78 7.37 6.27 -9.98
CA VAL A 78 8.64 6.63 -10.58
C VAL A 78 9.54 7.44 -9.66
N GLN A 79 10.84 7.22 -9.81
CA GLN A 79 11.89 8.13 -9.34
C GLN A 79 12.28 9.06 -10.50
N PRO A 80 12.45 10.37 -10.28
CA PRO A 80 12.80 11.32 -11.33
C PRO A 80 14.07 10.93 -12.11
N SER A 81 15.08 10.41 -11.43
CA SER A 81 16.35 9.97 -12.05
C SER A 81 16.18 8.77 -13.00
N GLY A 82 15.17 7.90 -12.73
CA GLY A 82 14.81 6.80 -13.62
C GLY A 82 14.09 7.30 -14.86
N VAL A 83 13.21 8.29 -14.71
CA VAL A 83 12.48 8.93 -15.81
C VAL A 83 13.42 9.57 -16.84
N GLU A 84 14.48 10.25 -16.38
CA GLU A 84 15.48 10.89 -17.26
C GLU A 84 16.10 9.92 -18.26
N LYS A 85 16.32 8.67 -17.87
CA LYS A 85 16.97 7.65 -18.71
C LYS A 85 16.16 7.27 -19.95
N ARG A 86 14.84 7.47 -19.93
CA ARG A 86 13.90 7.14 -21.02
C ARG A 86 12.79 8.20 -21.13
N LEU A 87 13.14 9.48 -21.03
CA LEU A 87 12.18 10.59 -20.95
C LEU A 87 11.11 10.57 -22.04
N ALA A 88 11.49 10.27 -23.29
CA ALA A 88 10.53 10.19 -24.40
C ALA A 88 9.50 9.07 -24.19
N GLY A 89 9.94 7.90 -23.72
CA GLY A 89 9.06 6.78 -23.41
C GLY A 89 8.13 7.07 -22.23
N TRP A 90 8.62 7.74 -21.19
CA TRP A 90 7.77 8.14 -20.05
C TRP A 90 6.73 9.19 -20.46
N LYS A 91 7.07 10.14 -21.34
CA LYS A 91 6.09 11.05 -21.95
C LYS A 91 5.03 10.29 -22.75
N GLN A 92 5.45 9.23 -23.46
CA GLN A 92 4.52 8.36 -24.16
C GLN A 92 3.61 7.58 -23.19
N ALA A 93 4.14 7.08 -22.06
CA ALA A 93 3.33 6.42 -21.02
C ALA A 93 2.21 7.35 -20.52
N VAL A 94 2.52 8.61 -20.26
CA VAL A 94 1.52 9.64 -19.89
C VAL A 94 0.51 9.85 -21.01
N ALA A 95 0.97 9.99 -22.26
CA ALA A 95 0.09 10.19 -23.43
C ALA A 95 -0.82 8.99 -23.70
N ASP A 96 -0.35 7.78 -23.40
CA ASP A 96 -1.13 6.54 -23.48
C ASP A 96 -2.16 6.43 -22.33
N GLY A 97 -2.14 7.34 -21.34
CA GLY A 97 -3.09 7.39 -20.24
C GLY A 97 -2.73 6.45 -19.07
N HIS A 98 -1.46 6.05 -18.94
CA HIS A 98 -1.00 5.40 -17.73
C HIS A 98 -0.87 6.42 -16.60
N GLU A 99 -1.10 5.97 -15.37
CA GLU A 99 -0.87 6.78 -14.18
C GLU A 99 0.63 6.84 -13.86
N VAL A 100 1.10 8.03 -13.47
CA VAL A 100 2.45 8.22 -12.92
C VAL A 100 2.32 8.71 -11.48
N GLY A 101 2.72 7.86 -10.54
CA GLY A 101 2.80 8.13 -9.11
C GLY A 101 4.22 8.45 -8.65
N ASN A 102 4.35 8.92 -7.42
CA ASN A 102 5.63 9.28 -6.79
C ASN A 102 6.26 8.09 -6.07
N HIS A 103 7.56 7.85 -6.29
CA HIS A 103 8.34 6.84 -5.55
C HIS A 103 9.53 7.44 -4.81
N SER A 104 9.35 8.63 -4.23
CA SER A 104 10.37 9.48 -3.62
C SER A 104 11.45 9.98 -4.60
N LEU A 105 12.29 10.89 -4.13
CA LEU A 105 13.37 11.46 -4.93
C LEU A 105 14.54 10.50 -5.10
N THR A 106 14.95 9.81 -4.02
CA THR A 106 16.19 9.02 -3.96
C THR A 106 16.01 7.62 -3.41
N HIS A 107 14.77 7.14 -3.28
CA HIS A 107 14.42 5.79 -2.81
C HIS A 107 15.07 5.39 -1.46
N PRO A 108 14.88 6.16 -0.37
CA PRO A 108 15.45 5.80 0.93
C PRO A 108 14.78 4.53 1.48
N CYS A 109 15.62 3.55 1.87
CA CYS A 109 15.23 2.33 2.55
C CYS A 109 16.06 2.14 3.81
N THR A 110 15.81 1.08 4.59
CA THR A 110 16.66 0.71 5.72
C THR A 110 18.12 0.49 5.29
N GLY A 111 19.05 0.91 6.10
CA GLY A 111 20.50 0.67 5.91
C GLY A 111 20.91 -0.81 6.00
N ASN A 112 19.97 -1.73 6.28
CA ASN A 112 20.20 -3.17 6.16
C ASN A 112 20.42 -3.58 4.69
N TYR A 113 19.83 -2.85 3.75
CA TYR A 113 20.15 -3.00 2.34
C TYR A 113 21.42 -2.25 1.99
N GLU A 114 22.40 -2.92 1.37
CA GLU A 114 23.69 -2.33 1.05
C GLU A 114 23.56 -1.08 0.17
N PHE A 115 22.67 -1.10 -0.83
CA PHE A 115 22.42 0.02 -1.73
C PHE A 115 21.88 1.26 -1.00
N SER A 116 21.24 1.10 0.16
CA SER A 116 20.59 2.18 0.91
C SER A 116 21.40 2.71 2.09
N ARG A 117 22.58 2.16 2.40
CA ARG A 117 23.38 2.54 3.59
C ARG A 117 23.71 4.01 3.65
N HIS A 118 23.99 4.64 2.52
CA HIS A 118 24.27 6.08 2.43
C HIS A 118 23.01 6.97 2.49
N ASN A 119 21.84 6.36 2.37
CA ASN A 119 20.52 7.01 2.28
C ASN A 119 19.50 6.33 3.21
N ALA A 120 19.97 5.82 4.35
CA ALA A 120 19.19 4.97 5.23
C ALA A 120 18.08 5.73 5.96
N LEU A 121 16.85 5.19 5.97
CA LEU A 121 15.69 5.74 6.68
C LEU A 121 15.95 5.97 8.16
N GLU A 122 16.83 5.18 8.77
CA GLU A 122 17.25 5.33 10.16
C GLU A 122 17.97 6.66 10.44
N ASN A 123 18.47 7.33 9.41
CA ASN A 123 19.12 8.64 9.50
C ASN A 123 18.23 9.80 9.07
N TYR A 124 16.98 9.49 8.68
CA TYR A 124 15.98 10.49 8.27
C TYR A 124 15.17 10.99 9.47
N ASP A 125 14.72 12.23 9.35
CA ASP A 125 13.60 12.78 10.09
C ASP A 125 12.40 13.04 9.16
N LEU A 126 11.29 13.50 9.74
CA LEU A 126 10.10 13.80 8.96
C LEU A 126 10.29 14.98 7.99
N ALA A 127 11.16 15.94 8.31
CA ALA A 127 11.43 17.07 7.42
C ALA A 127 12.26 16.64 6.19
N MET A 128 13.22 15.74 6.39
CA MET A 128 13.98 15.13 5.28
C MET A 128 13.04 14.32 4.37
N MET A 129 12.15 13.50 4.95
CA MET A 129 11.19 12.73 4.18
C MET A 129 10.21 13.65 3.44
N ALA A 130 9.70 14.71 4.06
CA ALA A 130 8.84 15.68 3.38
C ALA A 130 9.51 16.25 2.14
N ARG A 131 10.80 16.63 2.22
CA ARG A 131 11.57 17.09 1.06
C ARG A 131 11.66 16.02 -0.04
N GLN A 132 11.89 14.74 0.33
CA GLN A 132 11.92 13.63 -0.64
C GLN A 132 10.62 13.56 -1.47
N LEU A 133 9.47 13.72 -0.80
CA LEU A 133 8.16 13.68 -1.46
C LEU A 133 7.91 14.92 -2.33
N ASP A 134 8.18 16.10 -1.79
CA ASP A 134 7.86 17.38 -2.44
C ASP A 134 8.78 17.65 -3.64
N GLU A 135 10.08 17.36 -3.53
CA GLU A 135 11.04 17.54 -4.62
C GLU A 135 10.81 16.51 -5.73
N ALA A 136 10.48 15.25 -5.37
CA ALA A 136 10.10 14.26 -6.38
C ALA A 136 8.87 14.72 -7.18
N ASN A 137 7.82 15.20 -6.52
CA ASN A 137 6.64 15.75 -7.20
C ASN A 137 6.99 16.89 -8.16
N LYS A 138 7.87 17.80 -7.72
CA LYS A 138 8.32 18.92 -8.54
C LYS A 138 9.09 18.47 -9.79
N GLU A 139 10.02 17.53 -9.63
CA GLU A 139 10.83 17.04 -10.75
C GLU A 139 9.99 16.17 -11.72
N ILE A 140 9.07 15.32 -11.22
CA ILE A 140 8.13 14.57 -12.06
C ILE A 140 7.26 15.55 -12.88
N TYR A 141 6.73 16.59 -12.24
CA TYR A 141 5.94 17.59 -12.96
C TYR A 141 6.76 18.32 -14.03
N LYS A 142 7.97 18.70 -13.72
CA LYS A 142 8.88 19.34 -14.68
C LYS A 142 9.21 18.46 -15.89
N GLN A 143 9.41 17.16 -15.68
CA GLN A 143 9.77 16.20 -16.72
C GLN A 143 8.57 15.76 -17.56
N LEU A 144 7.44 15.49 -16.93
CA LEU A 144 6.29 14.81 -17.54
C LEU A 144 5.01 15.64 -17.61
N GLY A 145 4.95 16.80 -16.94
CA GLY A 145 3.75 17.65 -16.91
C GLY A 145 2.61 17.10 -16.03
N VAL A 146 2.82 16.01 -15.31
CA VAL A 146 1.82 15.41 -14.43
C VAL A 146 2.12 15.70 -12.96
N LYS A 147 1.06 15.86 -12.16
CA LYS A 147 1.17 15.98 -10.69
C LYS A 147 0.81 14.64 -10.07
N PRO A 148 1.76 13.88 -9.50
CA PRO A 148 1.46 12.62 -8.85
C PRO A 148 0.41 12.78 -7.76
N ARG A 149 -0.62 11.95 -7.81
CA ARG A 149 -1.67 11.90 -6.77
C ARG A 149 -1.57 10.66 -5.89
N THR A 150 -0.69 9.74 -6.25
CA THR A 150 -0.42 8.52 -5.49
C THR A 150 1.06 8.38 -5.19
N PHE A 151 1.36 7.61 -4.17
CA PHE A 151 2.71 7.36 -3.68
C PHE A 151 2.94 5.87 -3.44
N ALA A 152 4.14 5.37 -3.75
CA ALA A 152 4.58 4.06 -3.30
C ALA A 152 5.70 4.21 -2.26
N TYR A 153 5.56 3.52 -1.14
CA TYR A 153 6.57 3.52 -0.09
C TYR A 153 7.80 2.73 -0.54
N PRO A 154 9.00 3.35 -0.65
CA PRO A 154 10.22 2.62 -0.95
C PRO A 154 10.41 1.42 -0.02
N CYS A 155 10.64 0.23 -0.59
CA CYS A 155 10.72 -1.03 0.17
C CYS A 155 9.51 -1.32 1.09
N GLY A 156 8.36 -0.69 0.87
CA GLY A 156 7.18 -0.78 1.75
C GLY A 156 7.34 -0.15 3.12
N GLN A 157 8.45 0.52 3.41
CA GLN A 157 8.80 1.03 4.74
C GLN A 157 8.14 2.38 5.00
N LYS A 158 7.58 2.56 6.20
CA LYS A 158 6.68 3.68 6.56
C LYS A 158 7.21 4.52 7.74
N PHE A 159 8.45 4.29 8.17
CA PHE A 159 9.03 4.92 9.35
C PHE A 159 10.41 5.49 9.06
N VAL A 160 10.76 6.55 9.76
CA VAL A 160 12.08 7.19 9.78
C VAL A 160 12.62 7.23 11.21
N GLY A 161 13.95 7.38 11.37
CA GLY A 161 14.61 7.48 12.68
C GLY A 161 14.97 6.13 13.28
N ARG A 162 15.41 6.16 14.54
CA ARG A 162 15.93 4.98 15.29
C ARG A 162 15.32 4.88 16.67
N GLY A 163 15.14 3.65 17.17
CA GLY A 163 14.76 3.37 18.55
C GLY A 163 13.55 4.18 19.01
N THR A 164 13.67 4.93 20.10
CA THR A 164 12.62 5.77 20.66
C THR A 164 12.26 6.99 19.80
N GLU A 165 13.14 7.36 18.85
CA GLU A 165 12.94 8.49 17.94
C GLU A 165 12.26 8.11 16.61
N VAL A 166 11.87 6.84 16.47
CA VAL A 166 11.12 6.39 15.27
C VAL A 166 9.82 7.17 15.12
N ARG A 167 9.56 7.64 13.91
CA ARG A 167 8.32 8.35 13.55
C ARG A 167 7.76 7.80 12.24
N SER A 168 6.44 7.61 12.19
CA SER A 168 5.75 7.27 10.95
C SER A 168 5.63 8.49 10.03
N TYR A 169 5.92 8.32 8.74
CA TYR A 169 5.67 9.34 7.74
C TYR A 169 4.39 9.13 6.92
N VAL A 170 3.55 8.16 7.32
CA VAL A 170 2.21 7.98 6.75
C VAL A 170 1.38 9.28 6.77
N PRO A 171 1.38 10.11 7.86
CA PRO A 171 0.68 11.39 7.85
C PRO A 171 1.20 12.38 6.81
N LEU A 172 2.49 12.34 6.46
CA LEU A 172 3.03 13.19 5.38
C LEU A 172 2.48 12.77 4.01
N VAL A 173 2.34 11.45 3.80
CA VAL A 173 1.75 10.88 2.57
C VAL A 173 0.26 11.23 2.50
N ALA A 174 -0.50 11.00 3.58
CA ALA A 174 -1.92 11.33 3.66
C ALA A 174 -2.26 12.80 3.34
N ASN A 175 -1.34 13.72 3.70
CA ASN A 175 -1.52 15.15 3.43
C ASN A 175 -1.16 15.57 2.00
N ARG A 176 -0.49 14.73 1.21
CA ARG A 176 0.04 15.05 -0.12
C ARG A 176 -0.58 14.26 -1.24
N PHE A 177 -1.00 13.03 -0.94
CA PHE A 177 -1.45 12.05 -1.92
C PHE A 177 -2.83 11.51 -1.55
N LEU A 178 -3.56 11.11 -2.56
CA LEU A 178 -4.83 10.40 -2.42
C LEU A 178 -4.62 9.01 -1.83
N ALA A 179 -3.56 8.32 -2.27
CA ALA A 179 -3.22 7.01 -1.77
C ALA A 179 -1.70 6.81 -1.66
N GLY A 180 -1.28 6.04 -0.64
CA GLY A 180 0.07 5.51 -0.46
C GLY A 180 0.02 3.99 -0.44
N ARG A 181 0.88 3.30 -1.22
CA ARG A 181 0.88 1.85 -1.37
C ARG A 181 2.13 1.23 -0.74
N GLY A 182 1.94 0.20 0.10
CA GLY A 182 2.97 -0.66 0.67
C GLY A 182 3.60 -1.61 -0.33
N TYR A 183 4.37 -2.59 0.17
CA TYR A 183 5.02 -3.62 -0.64
C TYR A 183 5.16 -4.92 0.15
N LEU A 184 5.00 -6.05 -0.52
CA LEU A 184 5.02 -7.40 0.06
C LEU A 184 4.02 -7.60 1.21
N ASP A 185 2.88 -6.96 1.09
CA ASP A 185 1.78 -7.17 2.02
C ASP A 185 1.03 -8.47 1.65
N GLU A 186 0.53 -9.17 2.66
CA GLU A 186 -0.07 -10.51 2.51
C GLU A 186 -1.56 -10.51 2.16
N SER A 187 -2.21 -9.34 2.18
CA SER A 187 -3.67 -9.23 2.02
C SER A 187 -4.07 -8.18 1.00
N ALA A 188 -5.18 -8.41 0.31
CA ALA A 188 -5.84 -7.41 -0.49
C ALA A 188 -6.59 -6.38 0.37
N ASN A 189 -6.85 -5.20 -0.18
CA ASN A 189 -7.47 -4.08 0.50
C ASN A 189 -8.99 -4.26 0.60
N ASP A 190 -9.54 -4.24 1.82
CA ASP A 190 -10.97 -4.13 2.02
C ASP A 190 -11.41 -2.68 1.77
N PRO A 191 -12.26 -2.41 0.77
CA PRO A 191 -12.64 -1.04 0.41
C PRO A 191 -13.48 -0.33 1.48
N LEU A 192 -14.01 -1.03 2.47
CA LEU A 192 -14.73 -0.42 3.59
C LEU A 192 -13.82 0.16 4.66
N VAL A 193 -12.65 -0.47 4.89
CA VAL A 193 -11.82 -0.18 6.07
C VAL A 193 -10.37 0.18 5.76
N CYS A 194 -9.83 -0.15 4.58
CA CYS A 194 -8.43 0.12 4.28
C CYS A 194 -8.09 1.61 4.42
N ASP A 195 -6.94 1.91 5.00
CA ASP A 195 -6.38 3.25 5.00
C ASP A 195 -5.71 3.52 3.64
N LEU A 196 -6.28 4.45 2.86
CA LEU A 196 -5.73 4.77 1.54
C LEU A 196 -4.31 5.32 1.62
N ALA A 197 -3.93 5.98 2.72
CA ALA A 197 -2.55 6.47 2.89
C ALA A 197 -1.52 5.36 3.08
N GLN A 198 -1.95 4.13 3.32
CA GLN A 198 -1.09 2.95 3.49
C GLN A 198 -1.74 1.67 2.95
N ALA A 199 -2.34 1.76 1.76
CA ALA A 199 -2.92 0.63 1.07
C ALA A 199 -1.89 -0.50 0.88
N MET A 200 -2.35 -1.74 0.98
CA MET A 200 -1.52 -2.93 0.84
C MET A 200 -1.14 -3.18 -0.62
N GLY A 201 0.11 -3.56 -0.87
CA GLY A 201 0.65 -3.91 -2.17
C GLY A 201 1.19 -5.34 -2.20
N THR A 202 0.65 -6.17 -3.09
CA THR A 202 1.02 -7.58 -3.27
C THR A 202 2.08 -7.72 -4.34
N GLY A 203 3.28 -8.21 -4.00
CA GLY A 203 4.33 -8.48 -4.99
C GLY A 203 3.89 -9.53 -6.02
N PHE A 204 4.21 -9.31 -7.30
CA PHE A 204 3.93 -10.28 -8.34
C PHE A 204 5.11 -10.57 -9.28
N ASP A 205 6.28 -9.98 -9.03
CA ASP A 205 7.51 -10.44 -9.63
C ASP A 205 7.74 -11.93 -9.33
N ASP A 206 8.32 -12.65 -10.28
CA ASP A 206 8.60 -14.09 -10.21
C ASP A 206 7.37 -15.02 -10.06
N LEU A 207 6.14 -14.47 -10.02
CA LEU A 207 4.91 -15.29 -10.01
C LEU A 207 4.54 -15.75 -11.42
N ASP A 208 4.05 -16.98 -11.51
CA ASP A 208 3.41 -17.47 -12.72
C ASP A 208 1.93 -16.97 -12.81
N PHE A 209 1.33 -17.17 -13.98
CA PHE A 209 -0.06 -16.75 -14.20
C PHE A 209 -1.05 -17.41 -13.22
N LEU A 210 -0.87 -18.67 -12.86
CA LEU A 210 -1.81 -19.38 -11.97
C LEU A 210 -1.76 -18.82 -10.55
N GLN A 211 -0.57 -18.45 -10.09
CA GLN A 211 -0.38 -17.81 -8.79
C GLN A 211 -1.04 -16.42 -8.77
N MET A 212 -0.80 -15.60 -9.80
CA MET A 212 -1.44 -14.27 -9.91
C MET A 212 -2.96 -14.40 -10.03
N LYS A 213 -3.44 -15.35 -10.86
CA LYS A 213 -4.86 -15.62 -11.03
C LYS A 213 -5.53 -15.98 -9.69
N LYS A 214 -4.87 -16.84 -8.89
CA LYS A 214 -5.40 -17.23 -7.58
C LYS A 214 -5.61 -16.01 -6.66
N ILE A 215 -4.65 -15.09 -6.61
CA ILE A 215 -4.76 -13.86 -5.82
C ILE A 215 -5.97 -13.03 -6.27
N VAL A 216 -6.20 -12.94 -7.58
CA VAL A 216 -7.36 -12.23 -8.14
C VAL A 216 -8.67 -12.94 -7.78
N ASP A 217 -8.72 -14.27 -7.90
CA ASP A 217 -9.92 -15.06 -7.60
C ASP A 217 -10.31 -14.93 -6.11
N ASP A 218 -9.33 -14.97 -5.22
CA ASP A 218 -9.55 -14.77 -3.78
C ASP A 218 -10.13 -13.36 -3.52
N ALA A 219 -9.59 -12.33 -4.17
CA ALA A 219 -10.10 -10.96 -4.05
C ALA A 219 -11.53 -10.82 -4.61
N VAL A 220 -11.87 -11.53 -5.69
CA VAL A 220 -13.24 -11.56 -6.24
C VAL A 220 -14.23 -12.19 -5.27
N GLN A 221 -13.83 -13.25 -4.57
CA GLN A 221 -14.66 -13.88 -3.56
C GLN A 221 -14.91 -12.98 -2.35
N GLU A 222 -13.92 -12.18 -1.97
CA GLU A 222 -13.94 -11.32 -0.78
C GLU A 222 -14.40 -9.88 -1.07
N GLY A 223 -14.56 -9.50 -2.34
CA GLY A 223 -14.96 -8.15 -2.72
C GLY A 223 -13.86 -7.09 -2.55
N ARG A 224 -12.58 -7.47 -2.63
CA ARG A 224 -11.42 -6.65 -2.29
C ARG A 224 -10.74 -6.00 -3.50
N TRP A 225 -9.82 -5.10 -3.20
CA TRP A 225 -8.92 -4.44 -4.15
C TRP A 225 -7.50 -4.99 -4.02
N VAL A 226 -6.99 -5.60 -5.07
CA VAL A 226 -5.58 -6.01 -5.19
C VAL A 226 -4.79 -4.92 -5.89
N ILE A 227 -3.66 -4.53 -5.33
CA ILE A 227 -2.66 -3.73 -6.01
C ILE A 227 -1.43 -4.61 -6.21
N PHE A 228 -1.24 -5.08 -7.43
CA PHE A 228 -0.04 -5.81 -7.79
C PHE A 228 1.16 -4.87 -7.90
N VAL A 229 2.31 -5.33 -7.43
CA VAL A 229 3.57 -4.58 -7.40
C VAL A 229 4.67 -5.36 -8.08
N GLY A 230 5.17 -4.85 -9.20
CA GLY A 230 6.31 -5.40 -9.94
C GLY A 230 7.38 -4.36 -10.21
N HIS A 231 8.47 -4.79 -10.82
CA HIS A 231 9.60 -3.93 -11.16
C HIS A 231 9.99 -4.05 -12.63
N GLU A 232 10.79 -5.06 -12.98
CA GLU A 232 11.15 -5.29 -14.39
C GLU A 232 10.02 -6.02 -15.15
N ILE A 233 9.94 -5.82 -16.46
CA ILE A 233 9.03 -6.54 -17.37
C ILE A 233 9.87 -7.20 -18.46
N GLY A 234 9.89 -8.53 -18.49
CA GLY A 234 10.73 -9.23 -19.43
C GLY A 234 10.66 -10.74 -19.28
N GLU A 235 11.72 -11.42 -19.70
CA GLU A 235 11.94 -12.82 -19.37
C GLU A 235 12.34 -12.95 -17.90
N ARG A 236 12.33 -14.18 -17.36
CA ARG A 236 12.63 -14.46 -15.95
C ARG A 236 13.95 -13.83 -15.49
N GLY A 237 13.94 -13.16 -14.35
CA GLY A 237 15.09 -12.49 -13.75
C GLY A 237 14.77 -11.97 -12.37
N TYR A 238 15.74 -11.38 -11.69
CA TYR A 238 15.54 -10.78 -10.36
C TYR A 238 14.52 -9.62 -10.43
N GLN A 239 13.52 -9.66 -9.59
CA GLN A 239 12.42 -8.67 -9.56
C GLN A 239 11.80 -8.46 -10.96
N THR A 240 11.48 -9.54 -11.65
CA THR A 240 10.95 -9.50 -13.01
C THR A 240 9.58 -10.15 -13.09
N THR A 241 8.61 -9.41 -13.59
CA THR A 241 7.33 -9.96 -14.02
C THR A 241 7.50 -10.54 -15.43
N ASP A 242 7.29 -11.84 -15.57
CA ASP A 242 7.39 -12.55 -16.85
C ASP A 242 6.38 -12.01 -17.85
N THR A 243 6.83 -11.68 -19.06
CA THR A 243 6.01 -11.06 -20.09
C THR A 243 4.81 -11.92 -20.49
N GLN A 244 4.98 -13.24 -20.63
CA GLN A 244 3.88 -14.14 -21.03
C GLN A 244 2.87 -14.30 -19.91
N ALA A 245 3.33 -14.39 -18.66
CA ALA A 245 2.46 -14.44 -17.49
C ALA A 245 1.67 -13.14 -17.32
N LEU A 246 2.31 -11.98 -17.58
CA LEU A 246 1.66 -10.67 -17.53
C LEU A 246 0.61 -10.49 -18.65
N GLU A 247 0.90 -10.94 -19.87
CA GLU A 247 -0.08 -10.97 -20.97
C GLU A 247 -1.30 -11.81 -20.59
N ALA A 248 -1.08 -13.04 -20.13
CA ALA A 248 -2.16 -13.93 -19.70
C ALA A 248 -2.99 -13.33 -18.55
N LEU A 249 -2.34 -12.62 -17.61
CA LEU A 249 -3.04 -11.90 -16.54
C LEU A 249 -3.88 -10.75 -17.11
N CYS A 250 -3.35 -9.95 -18.04
CA CYS A 250 -4.11 -8.86 -18.67
C CYS A 250 -5.35 -9.39 -19.41
N GLU A 251 -5.20 -10.47 -20.16
CA GLU A 251 -6.33 -11.13 -20.84
C GLU A 251 -7.38 -11.61 -19.84
N TYR A 252 -6.95 -12.26 -18.76
CA TYR A 252 -7.83 -12.73 -17.70
C TYR A 252 -8.60 -11.58 -17.04
N LEU A 253 -7.92 -10.49 -16.65
CA LEU A 253 -8.52 -9.35 -15.98
C LEU A 253 -9.53 -8.60 -16.87
N LYS A 254 -9.32 -8.56 -18.19
CA LYS A 254 -10.24 -7.94 -19.15
C LYS A 254 -11.50 -8.76 -19.42
N ASN A 255 -11.49 -10.06 -19.13
CA ASN A 255 -12.64 -10.90 -19.36
C ASN A 255 -13.80 -10.48 -18.44
N PRO A 256 -14.95 -10.03 -18.98
CA PRO A 256 -16.08 -9.57 -18.17
C PRO A 256 -16.61 -10.61 -17.18
N ALA A 257 -16.44 -11.90 -17.50
CA ALA A 257 -16.91 -13.00 -16.65
C ALA A 257 -16.18 -13.08 -15.30
N THR A 258 -14.98 -12.50 -15.18
CA THR A 258 -14.24 -12.45 -13.90
C THR A 258 -14.94 -11.54 -12.89
N GLY A 259 -15.65 -10.53 -13.34
CA GLY A 259 -16.24 -9.51 -12.48
C GLY A 259 -15.22 -8.51 -11.90
N VAL A 260 -14.01 -8.46 -12.44
CA VAL A 260 -12.96 -7.53 -12.01
C VAL A 260 -13.11 -6.17 -12.66
N TRP A 261 -12.91 -5.12 -11.89
CA TRP A 261 -12.64 -3.77 -12.38
C TRP A 261 -11.13 -3.54 -12.40
N LEU A 262 -10.55 -3.59 -13.60
CA LEU A 262 -9.12 -3.29 -13.80
C LEU A 262 -8.95 -1.81 -14.06
N SER A 263 -8.20 -1.13 -13.21
CA SER A 263 -7.87 0.29 -13.38
C SER A 263 -6.62 0.71 -12.62
N THR A 264 -6.22 1.97 -12.76
CA THR A 264 -5.07 2.55 -12.06
C THR A 264 -5.32 2.67 -10.56
N VAL A 265 -4.25 2.83 -9.78
CA VAL A 265 -4.33 3.03 -8.32
C VAL A 265 -5.11 4.31 -8.00
N GLU A 266 -4.85 5.40 -8.73
CA GLU A 266 -5.53 6.68 -8.53
C GLU A 266 -7.04 6.56 -8.76
N GLU A 267 -7.45 5.91 -9.84
CA GLU A 267 -8.87 5.81 -10.20
C GLU A 267 -9.64 4.98 -9.18
N ILE A 268 -9.09 3.82 -8.77
CA ILE A 268 -9.74 2.97 -7.77
C ILE A 268 -9.77 3.65 -6.39
N ALA A 269 -8.68 4.27 -5.97
CA ALA A 269 -8.64 5.01 -4.71
C ALA A 269 -9.63 6.18 -4.69
N SER A 270 -9.75 6.93 -5.81
CA SER A 270 -10.73 8.00 -5.96
C SER A 270 -12.17 7.49 -5.82
N TYR A 271 -12.46 6.34 -6.42
CA TYR A 271 -13.76 5.72 -6.32
C TYR A 271 -14.08 5.29 -4.87
N ILE A 272 -13.12 4.63 -4.20
CA ILE A 272 -13.29 4.23 -2.79
C ILE A 272 -13.54 5.45 -1.91
N GLN A 273 -12.75 6.51 -2.06
CA GLN A 273 -12.91 7.75 -1.29
C GLN A 273 -14.32 8.32 -1.49
N LYS A 274 -14.75 8.48 -2.73
CA LYS A 274 -16.07 9.00 -3.07
C LYS A 274 -17.20 8.17 -2.47
N GLN A 275 -17.15 6.85 -2.60
CA GLN A 275 -18.16 5.95 -2.03
C GLN A 275 -18.26 6.05 -0.50
N ARG A 276 -17.13 6.24 0.17
CA ARG A 276 -17.09 6.44 1.63
C ARG A 276 -17.67 7.79 2.06
N GLU A 277 -17.41 8.86 1.30
CA GLU A 277 -17.97 10.19 1.54
C GLU A 277 -19.48 10.20 1.34
N ASP A 278 -19.98 9.57 0.28
CA ASP A 278 -21.41 9.45 -0.02
C ASP A 278 -22.16 8.64 1.06
N THR A 279 -21.49 7.67 1.69
CA THR A 279 -22.08 6.82 2.75
C THR A 279 -21.95 7.43 4.14
N ASN A 280 -20.96 8.31 4.38
CA ASN A 280 -20.70 9.01 5.62
C ASN A 280 -20.38 10.48 5.32
N PRO A 281 -21.39 11.31 4.97
CA PRO A 281 -21.13 12.70 4.71
C PRO A 281 -20.50 13.36 5.96
N PRO A 282 -19.44 14.18 5.78
CA PRO A 282 -18.81 14.86 6.91
C PRO A 282 -19.90 15.64 7.67
N ALA A 283 -19.88 15.53 9.01
CA ALA A 283 -20.80 16.28 9.85
C ALA A 283 -20.73 17.76 9.45
N SER A 284 -21.87 18.35 9.05
CA SER A 284 -21.93 19.75 8.67
C SER A 284 -21.32 20.58 9.80
N LYS A 285 -20.20 21.24 9.52
CA LYS A 285 -19.63 22.23 10.45
C LYS A 285 -20.71 23.29 10.67
N LYS A 286 -21.39 23.20 11.83
CA LYS A 286 -22.26 24.28 12.33
C LYS A 286 -21.39 25.38 12.91
#